data_4c621dfae9deb9c406287788ccf52a1f
#
_entry.id   4c621dfae9deb9c406287788ccf52a1f
#
_cell.length_a   1.000
_cell.length_b   1.000
_cell.length_c   1.000
_cell.angle_alpha   90.00
_cell.angle_beta   90.00
_cell.angle_gamma   90.00
#
_symmetry.space_group_name_H-M   'P 1'
#
loop_
_entity.id
_entity.type
_entity.pdbx_description
1 polymer ?
#
loop_
_entity_poly.entity_id
_entity_poly.type
_entity_poly.pdbx_seq_one_letter_code
_entity_poly.pdbx_strand_id
1 'polypeptide(L)'
;MSMDKKIKITWYATASVRITAGNSQLLIDPFFPFSDSSIKIKSNAYDGCSHILISHGHFDHISSISEIVRDNTIVYCTKTPYRSLRRDGVKKNNLRMIEAGSSFSIGDFKITAYKGSHIKISAWDCIKAVCSKRVIHNRKGIIGKLAKIAAFPEHKESLCFLVEVYGRRILIIGSLAIAYDVDYPMDTDLALFPYQGSDELFKIAAGIYNRLKPKAVLLTHFDNTFPPFSAEIDTTDIEDYLKKQAVVYKLNHGESLEI
;
A
#
# COMPACT_ATOMS: atom_id res chain seq x y z
N MET A 1 19.24 2.76 31.23
CA MET A 1 19.21 1.81 30.13
C MET A 1 18.20 2.33 29.10
N SER A 2 18.65 2.78 27.94
CA SER A 2 17.74 3.10 26.83
C SER A 2 17.08 1.78 26.43
N MET A 3 15.79 1.62 26.66
CA MET A 3 15.05 0.53 26.02
C MET A 3 15.19 0.77 24.52
N ASP A 4 15.78 -0.18 23.78
CA ASP A 4 15.79 -0.15 22.32
C ASP A 4 14.35 0.02 21.86
N LYS A 5 14.05 1.19 21.31
CA LYS A 5 12.72 1.55 20.85
C LYS A 5 12.49 0.81 19.53
N LYS A 6 11.96 -0.41 19.61
CA LYS A 6 11.67 -1.27 18.47
C LYS A 6 10.52 -0.74 17.63
N ILE A 7 10.66 -0.82 16.33
CA ILE A 7 9.63 -0.55 15.35
C ILE A 7 9.27 -1.87 14.69
N LYS A 8 8.01 -2.28 14.85
CA LYS A 8 7.48 -3.49 14.24
C LYS A 8 6.67 -3.15 13.00
N ILE A 9 6.96 -3.84 11.90
CA ILE A 9 6.28 -3.67 10.62
C ILE A 9 5.65 -5.00 10.25
N THR A 10 4.32 -5.04 10.15
CA THR A 10 3.54 -6.24 9.81
C THR A 10 2.93 -6.07 8.43
N TRP A 11 3.23 -6.98 7.50
CA TRP A 11 2.58 -7.01 6.20
C TRP A 11 1.37 -7.97 6.23
N TYR A 12 0.23 -7.52 5.73
CA TYR A 12 -0.98 -8.34 5.69
C TYR A 12 -1.29 -8.89 4.30
N ALA A 13 -1.47 -8.01 3.32
CA ALA A 13 -1.75 -8.37 1.93
C ALA A 13 -1.72 -7.12 1.05
N THR A 14 -1.53 -7.21 -0.25
CA THR A 14 -1.38 -6.06 -1.15
C THR A 14 -0.37 -5.03 -0.61
N ALA A 15 -0.74 -3.77 -0.56
CA ALA A 15 0.03 -2.68 0.09
C ALA A 15 -0.29 -2.54 1.59
N SER A 16 -1.08 -3.44 2.18
CA SER A 16 -1.59 -3.33 3.55
C SER A 16 -0.51 -3.62 4.58
N VAL A 17 -0.06 -2.59 5.29
CA VAL A 17 1.00 -2.67 6.30
C VAL A 17 0.60 -1.95 7.57
N ARG A 18 0.93 -2.54 8.73
CA ARG A 18 0.88 -1.87 10.05
C ARG A 18 2.29 -1.55 10.52
N ILE A 19 2.50 -0.33 10.97
CA ILE A 19 3.72 0.11 11.66
C ILE A 19 3.36 0.35 13.12
N THR A 20 4.07 -0.29 14.02
CA THR A 20 3.90 -0.15 15.47
C THR A 20 5.20 0.35 16.09
N ALA A 21 5.13 1.41 16.90
CA ALA A 21 6.24 1.99 17.62
C ALA A 21 5.77 2.37 19.04
N GLY A 22 6.20 1.64 20.03
CA GLY A 22 5.69 1.75 21.39
C GLY A 22 4.17 1.56 21.44
N ASN A 23 3.44 2.59 21.92
CA ASN A 23 1.98 2.59 21.97
C ASN A 23 1.32 3.17 20.71
N SER A 24 2.11 3.67 19.77
CA SER A 24 1.63 4.30 18.55
C SER A 24 1.51 3.26 17.44
N GLN A 25 0.38 3.30 16.71
CA GLN A 25 0.12 2.42 15.57
C GLN A 25 -0.37 3.21 14.37
N LEU A 26 0.09 2.81 13.20
CA LEU A 26 -0.28 3.38 11.93
C LEU A 26 -0.58 2.25 10.94
N LEU A 27 -1.73 2.32 10.26
CA LEU A 27 -2.13 1.37 9.25
C LEU A 27 -2.12 2.04 7.88
N ILE A 28 -1.57 1.36 6.89
CA ILE A 28 -1.43 1.84 5.53
C ILE A 28 -2.25 0.95 4.62
N ASP A 29 -3.10 1.53 3.78
CA ASP A 29 -3.86 0.88 2.70
C ASP A 29 -4.48 -0.47 3.11
N PRO A 30 -5.27 -0.57 4.20
CA PRO A 30 -5.80 -1.84 4.65
C PRO A 30 -6.83 -2.40 3.68
N PHE A 31 -6.66 -3.68 3.34
CA PHE A 31 -7.50 -4.37 2.38
C PHE A 31 -7.79 -5.81 2.83
N PHE A 32 -9.06 -6.22 2.72
CA PHE A 32 -9.46 -7.61 2.85
C PHE A 32 -9.53 -8.26 1.47
N PRO A 33 -8.77 -9.34 1.23
CA PRO A 33 -8.81 -10.08 -0.02
C PRO A 33 -10.22 -10.53 -0.40
N PHE A 34 -10.48 -10.69 -1.68
CA PHE A 34 -11.76 -11.22 -2.15
C PHE A 34 -12.01 -12.63 -1.58
N SER A 35 -13.28 -12.98 -1.40
CA SER A 35 -13.70 -14.24 -0.74
C SER A 35 -13.17 -15.50 -1.42
N ASP A 36 -12.88 -15.45 -2.71
CA ASP A 36 -12.32 -16.54 -3.52
C ASP A 36 -10.77 -16.49 -3.64
N SER A 37 -10.11 -15.51 -3.02
CA SER A 37 -8.66 -15.57 -2.83
C SER A 37 -8.27 -16.71 -1.89
N SER A 38 -7.12 -17.35 -2.16
CA SER A 38 -6.51 -18.31 -1.23
C SER A 38 -5.96 -17.63 0.03
N ILE A 39 -5.66 -16.34 -0.08
CA ILE A 39 -5.14 -15.52 1.03
C ILE A 39 -6.29 -15.13 1.94
N LYS A 40 -6.15 -15.40 3.23
CA LYS A 40 -7.16 -15.08 4.26
C LYS A 40 -6.56 -14.19 5.33
N ILE A 41 -7.13 -13.01 5.51
CA ILE A 41 -6.82 -12.10 6.60
C ILE A 41 -7.92 -12.25 7.66
N LYS A 42 -7.53 -12.36 8.93
CA LYS A 42 -8.51 -12.42 10.03
C LYS A 42 -9.32 -11.12 10.06
N SER A 43 -10.61 -11.19 10.32
CA SER A 43 -11.50 -10.02 10.36
C SER A 43 -11.07 -8.97 11.39
N ASN A 44 -10.39 -9.39 12.46
CA ASN A 44 -9.85 -8.51 13.50
C ASN A 44 -8.39 -8.09 13.27
N ALA A 45 -7.80 -8.41 12.12
CA ALA A 45 -6.39 -8.11 11.83
C ALA A 45 -6.07 -6.60 11.90
N TYR A 46 -7.05 -5.76 11.64
CA TYR A 46 -6.91 -4.30 11.62
C TYR A 46 -7.44 -3.62 12.89
N ASP A 47 -7.95 -4.39 13.86
CA ASP A 47 -8.48 -3.84 15.10
C ASP A 47 -7.38 -3.12 15.93
N GLY A 48 -7.81 -2.17 16.75
CA GLY A 48 -6.96 -1.40 17.64
C GLY A 48 -6.16 -0.27 16.97
N CYS A 49 -6.16 -0.17 15.62
CA CYS A 49 -5.52 0.94 14.93
C CYS A 49 -6.51 2.09 14.71
N SER A 50 -6.19 3.26 15.26
CA SER A 50 -7.03 4.47 15.16
C SER A 50 -6.61 5.42 14.05
N HIS A 51 -5.50 5.15 13.35
CA HIS A 51 -4.98 6.02 12.30
C HIS A 51 -4.65 5.23 11.06
N ILE A 52 -5.23 5.63 9.92
CA ILE A 52 -5.08 4.98 8.62
C ILE A 52 -4.57 5.99 7.61
N LEU A 53 -3.49 5.68 6.90
CA LEU A 53 -3.02 6.43 5.73
C LEU A 53 -3.46 5.72 4.46
N ILE A 54 -3.99 6.48 3.51
CA ILE A 54 -4.36 5.99 2.18
C ILE A 54 -3.44 6.61 1.15
N SER A 55 -2.70 5.76 0.44
CA SER A 55 -1.77 6.20 -0.60
C SER A 55 -2.49 6.68 -1.85
N HIS A 56 -3.55 6.01 -2.29
CA HIS A 56 -4.34 6.38 -3.46
C HIS A 56 -5.72 5.72 -3.50
N GLY A 57 -6.52 6.05 -4.51
CA GLY A 57 -7.94 5.77 -4.55
C GLY A 57 -8.39 4.41 -5.08
N HIS A 58 -7.48 3.51 -5.48
CA HIS A 58 -7.88 2.21 -6.00
C HIS A 58 -8.57 1.33 -4.95
N PHE A 59 -9.45 0.45 -5.44
CA PHE A 59 -10.32 -0.38 -4.59
C PHE A 59 -9.55 -1.23 -3.59
N ASP A 60 -8.41 -1.78 -3.96
CA ASP A 60 -7.54 -2.63 -3.15
C ASP A 60 -6.71 -1.87 -2.10
N HIS A 61 -6.87 -0.55 -2.03
CA HIS A 61 -6.33 0.32 -0.99
C HIS A 61 -7.41 0.92 -0.08
N ILE A 62 -8.66 1.05 -0.56
CA ILE A 62 -9.69 1.78 0.19
C ILE A 62 -11.02 1.04 0.37
N SER A 63 -11.32 -0.03 -0.39
CA SER A 63 -12.66 -0.64 -0.36
C SER A 63 -13.02 -1.39 0.92
N SER A 64 -12.05 -1.63 1.81
CA SER A 64 -12.28 -2.26 3.11
C SER A 64 -12.41 -1.25 4.26
N ILE A 65 -12.22 0.05 3.98
CA ILE A 65 -12.18 1.08 5.02
C ILE A 65 -13.50 1.18 5.78
N SER A 66 -14.64 1.11 5.10
CA SER A 66 -15.96 1.19 5.74
C SER A 66 -16.22 0.04 6.74
N GLU A 67 -15.59 -1.13 6.54
CA GLU A 67 -15.65 -2.27 7.45
C GLU A 67 -14.72 -2.12 8.66
N ILE A 68 -13.61 -1.38 8.51
CA ILE A 68 -12.52 -1.24 9.49
C ILE A 68 -12.73 -0.05 10.42
N VAL A 69 -13.27 1.06 9.91
CA VAL A 69 -13.42 2.31 10.64
C VAL A 69 -14.32 2.15 11.87
N ARG A 70 -13.87 2.69 13.01
CA ARG A 70 -14.63 2.84 14.27
C ARG A 70 -14.77 4.32 14.61
N ASP A 71 -15.52 4.67 15.65
CA ASP A 71 -15.79 6.08 15.97
C ASP A 71 -14.53 6.91 16.26
N ASN A 72 -13.47 6.29 16.78
CA ASN A 72 -12.18 6.94 17.06
C ASN A 72 -11.16 6.83 15.92
N THR A 73 -11.52 6.23 14.79
CA THR A 73 -10.59 6.06 13.64
C THR A 73 -10.53 7.33 12.83
N ILE A 74 -9.32 7.73 12.44
CA ILE A 74 -9.06 8.84 11.50
C ILE A 74 -8.35 8.28 10.27
N VAL A 75 -8.93 8.53 9.10
CA VAL A 75 -8.40 8.13 7.78
C VAL A 75 -7.88 9.38 7.08
N TYR A 76 -6.60 9.38 6.76
CA TYR A 76 -5.90 10.45 6.03
C TYR A 76 -5.83 10.08 4.56
N CYS A 77 -6.40 10.89 3.70
CA CYS A 77 -6.49 10.58 2.26
C CYS A 77 -6.62 11.84 1.42
N THR A 78 -6.36 11.71 0.11
CA THR A 78 -6.58 12.80 -0.86
C THR A 78 -8.07 12.96 -1.19
N LYS A 79 -8.38 13.93 -2.03
CA LYS A 79 -9.77 14.34 -2.34
C LYS A 79 -10.62 13.23 -2.98
N THR A 80 -10.02 12.45 -3.89
CA THR A 80 -10.76 11.37 -4.59
C THR A 80 -11.11 10.22 -3.65
N PRO A 81 -10.18 9.61 -2.90
CA PRO A 81 -10.49 8.65 -1.85
C PRO A 81 -11.48 9.19 -0.82
N TYR A 82 -11.32 10.45 -0.38
CA TYR A 82 -12.26 11.10 0.53
C TYR A 82 -13.71 11.02 0.01
N ARG A 83 -13.93 11.39 -1.26
CA ARG A 83 -15.27 11.34 -1.87
C ARG A 83 -15.81 9.92 -1.99
N SER A 84 -14.94 8.98 -2.39
CA SER A 84 -15.29 7.56 -2.52
C SER A 84 -15.70 6.98 -1.16
N LEU A 85 -14.92 7.22 -0.11
CA LEU A 85 -15.20 6.76 1.25
C LEU A 85 -16.48 7.40 1.83
N ARG A 86 -16.73 8.70 1.55
CA ARG A 86 -18.00 9.35 1.93
C ARG A 86 -19.20 8.67 1.28
N ARG A 87 -19.09 8.30 0.01
CA ARG A 87 -20.12 7.56 -0.74
C ARG A 87 -20.30 6.14 -0.18
N ASP A 88 -19.21 5.52 0.27
CA ASP A 88 -19.19 4.19 0.90
C ASP A 88 -19.61 4.20 2.39
N GLY A 89 -20.14 5.32 2.89
CA GLY A 89 -20.76 5.43 4.23
C GLY A 89 -19.81 5.85 5.36
N VAL A 90 -18.52 6.08 5.10
CA VAL A 90 -17.60 6.55 6.14
C VAL A 90 -17.98 7.97 6.61
N LYS A 91 -18.11 8.16 7.91
CA LYS A 91 -18.52 9.45 8.50
C LYS A 91 -17.47 10.54 8.22
N LYS A 92 -17.92 11.79 8.02
CA LYS A 92 -17.04 12.95 7.80
C LYS A 92 -15.99 13.10 8.92
N ASN A 93 -16.40 12.86 10.16
CA ASN A 93 -15.52 13.01 11.32
C ASN A 93 -14.35 12.01 11.35
N ASN A 94 -14.47 10.88 10.64
CA ASN A 94 -13.41 9.90 10.48
C ASN A 94 -12.42 10.24 9.36
N LEU A 95 -12.66 11.29 8.58
CA LEU A 95 -11.85 11.61 7.41
C LEU A 95 -11.06 12.91 7.60
N ARG A 96 -9.81 12.88 7.21
CA ARG A 96 -8.93 14.06 7.12
C ARG A 96 -8.33 14.12 5.72
N MET A 97 -8.61 15.22 5.02
CA MET A 97 -8.05 15.45 3.70
C MET A 97 -6.60 15.93 3.83
N ILE A 98 -5.72 15.29 3.10
CA ILE A 98 -4.29 15.63 2.98
C ILE A 98 -3.92 15.75 1.50
N GLU A 99 -2.79 16.38 1.23
CA GLU A 99 -2.24 16.53 -0.11
C GLU A 99 -0.70 16.38 -0.09
N ALA A 100 -0.09 16.30 -1.25
CA ALA A 100 1.36 16.32 -1.36
C ALA A 100 1.92 17.59 -0.70
N GLY A 101 2.97 17.45 0.10
CA GLY A 101 3.55 18.51 0.94
C GLY A 101 2.96 18.58 2.35
N SER A 102 1.85 17.89 2.65
CA SER A 102 1.33 17.81 4.02
C SER A 102 2.34 17.16 4.95
N SER A 103 2.53 17.76 6.16
CA SER A 103 3.34 17.17 7.23
C SER A 103 2.58 17.28 8.54
N PHE A 104 2.50 16.17 9.29
CA PHE A 104 1.75 16.08 10.56
C PHE A 104 2.30 14.96 11.43
N SER A 105 1.87 14.94 12.70
CA SER A 105 2.28 13.90 13.66
C SER A 105 1.09 13.05 14.12
N ILE A 106 1.35 11.76 14.34
CA ILE A 106 0.42 10.79 14.93
C ILE A 106 1.18 10.02 16.02
N GLY A 107 0.91 10.30 17.28
CA GLY A 107 1.70 9.74 18.38
C GLY A 107 3.19 10.00 18.19
N ASP A 108 4.00 8.94 18.18
CA ASP A 108 5.45 9.02 17.96
C ASP A 108 5.86 9.20 16.49
N PHE A 109 4.92 9.08 15.55
CA PHE A 109 5.19 9.19 14.12
C PHE A 109 5.14 10.64 13.66
N LYS A 110 6.17 11.08 12.92
CA LYS A 110 6.11 12.25 12.06
C LYS A 110 5.96 11.78 10.63
N ILE A 111 4.94 12.29 9.93
CA ILE A 111 4.55 11.86 8.59
C ILE A 111 4.65 13.01 7.63
N THR A 112 5.33 12.80 6.51
CA THR A 112 5.37 13.73 5.38
C THR A 112 4.83 13.05 4.14
N ALA A 113 3.82 13.66 3.51
CA ALA A 113 3.23 13.17 2.27
C ALA A 113 3.94 13.80 1.06
N TYR A 114 4.48 12.99 0.18
CA TYR A 114 5.05 13.40 -1.10
C TYR A 114 4.07 13.09 -2.22
N LYS A 115 4.09 13.91 -3.28
CA LYS A 115 3.39 13.57 -4.52
C LYS A 115 3.93 12.24 -5.02
N GLY A 116 3.08 11.26 -5.15
CA GLY A 116 3.39 9.98 -5.78
C GLY A 116 3.15 10.02 -7.29
N SER A 117 3.40 8.90 -7.91
CA SER A 117 2.96 8.60 -9.26
C SER A 117 2.22 7.27 -9.25
N HIS A 118 1.49 6.99 -10.29
CA HIS A 118 0.82 5.70 -10.45
C HIS A 118 1.38 4.99 -11.69
N ILE A 119 1.58 3.67 -11.59
CA ILE A 119 1.92 2.85 -12.75
C ILE A 119 0.87 3.09 -13.84
N LYS A 120 1.33 3.37 -15.05
CA LYS A 120 0.44 3.55 -16.21
C LYS A 120 -0.04 2.17 -16.66
N ILE A 121 -1.25 1.81 -16.27
CA ILE A 121 -1.94 0.66 -16.83
C ILE A 121 -2.57 1.11 -18.15
N SER A 122 -2.19 0.49 -19.25
CA SER A 122 -2.78 0.84 -20.54
C SER A 122 -4.21 0.30 -20.62
N ALA A 123 -5.07 0.97 -21.42
CA ALA A 123 -6.41 0.43 -21.70
C ALA A 123 -6.35 -0.99 -22.31
N TRP A 124 -5.26 -1.30 -23.02
CA TRP A 124 -5.01 -2.61 -23.57
C TRP A 124 -4.73 -3.66 -22.49
N ASP A 125 -4.00 -3.30 -21.44
CA ASP A 125 -3.74 -4.20 -20.30
C ASP A 125 -5.01 -4.47 -19.50
N CYS A 126 -5.88 -3.47 -19.35
CA CYS A 126 -7.21 -3.65 -18.78
C CYS A 126 -8.05 -4.64 -19.61
N ILE A 127 -8.05 -4.49 -20.95
CA ILE A 127 -8.78 -5.39 -21.86
C ILE A 127 -8.17 -6.80 -21.79
N LYS A 128 -6.85 -6.96 -21.82
CA LYS A 128 -6.17 -8.25 -21.65
C LYS A 128 -6.55 -8.91 -20.32
N ALA A 129 -6.55 -8.16 -19.22
CA ALA A 129 -6.92 -8.67 -17.91
C ALA A 129 -8.36 -9.19 -17.91
N VAL A 130 -9.33 -8.43 -18.45
CA VAL A 130 -10.75 -8.79 -18.53
C VAL A 130 -10.99 -9.95 -19.51
N CYS A 131 -10.25 -10.02 -20.63
CA CYS A 131 -10.36 -11.08 -21.63
C CYS A 131 -9.45 -12.28 -21.32
N SER A 132 -8.77 -12.31 -20.19
CA SER A 132 -7.88 -13.42 -19.83
C SER A 132 -8.65 -14.73 -19.66
N LYS A 133 -7.98 -15.86 -19.97
CA LYS A 133 -8.55 -17.20 -19.75
C LYS A 133 -9.01 -17.40 -18.31
N ARG A 134 -8.35 -16.76 -17.34
CA ARG A 134 -8.72 -16.79 -15.91
C ARG A 134 -10.08 -16.16 -15.65
N VAL A 135 -10.37 -15.01 -16.27
CA VAL A 135 -11.64 -14.30 -16.16
C VAL A 135 -12.75 -15.08 -16.85
N ILE A 136 -12.47 -15.67 -18.02
CA ILE A 136 -13.45 -16.47 -18.78
C ILE A 136 -13.87 -17.73 -18.01
N HIS A 137 -12.93 -18.39 -17.31
CA HIS A 137 -13.22 -19.58 -16.50
C HIS A 137 -13.96 -19.27 -15.17
N ASN A 138 -13.77 -18.09 -14.60
CA ASN A 138 -14.33 -17.68 -13.31
C ASN A 138 -15.50 -16.70 -13.44
N ARG A 139 -16.46 -16.97 -14.33
CA ARG A 139 -17.57 -16.05 -14.65
C ARG A 139 -18.52 -15.73 -13.49
N LYS A 140 -18.58 -16.58 -12.45
CA LYS A 140 -19.46 -16.31 -11.29
C LYS A 140 -18.95 -15.09 -10.51
N GLY A 141 -19.82 -14.06 -10.39
CA GLY A 141 -19.55 -12.87 -9.60
C GLY A 141 -18.64 -11.83 -10.26
N ILE A 142 -18.14 -12.05 -11.49
CA ILE A 142 -17.24 -11.09 -12.18
C ILE A 142 -17.85 -9.70 -12.28
N ILE A 143 -19.13 -9.59 -12.64
CA ILE A 143 -19.80 -8.30 -12.78
C ILE A 143 -19.77 -7.53 -11.46
N GLY A 144 -20.06 -8.21 -10.34
CA GLY A 144 -19.99 -7.60 -9.01
C GLY A 144 -18.58 -7.16 -8.62
N LYS A 145 -17.54 -7.95 -8.97
CA LYS A 145 -16.15 -7.59 -8.73
C LYS A 145 -15.71 -6.39 -9.58
N LEU A 146 -16.07 -6.38 -10.87
CA LEU A 146 -15.80 -5.24 -11.75
C LEU A 146 -16.51 -3.98 -11.26
N ALA A 147 -17.76 -4.09 -10.81
CA ALA A 147 -18.49 -2.97 -10.23
C ALA A 147 -17.80 -2.46 -8.96
N LYS A 148 -17.31 -3.37 -8.09
CA LYS A 148 -16.54 -2.99 -6.89
C LYS A 148 -15.24 -2.28 -7.26
N ILE A 149 -14.50 -2.77 -8.24
CA ILE A 149 -13.27 -2.14 -8.74
C ILE A 149 -13.56 -0.75 -9.32
N ALA A 150 -14.57 -0.66 -10.19
CA ALA A 150 -14.95 0.59 -10.85
C ALA A 150 -15.53 1.65 -9.89
N ALA A 151 -16.01 1.24 -8.72
CA ALA A 151 -16.55 2.16 -7.71
C ALA A 151 -15.47 3.05 -7.08
N PHE A 152 -14.19 2.67 -7.18
CA PHE A 152 -13.07 3.36 -6.54
C PHE A 152 -12.03 3.83 -7.58
N PRO A 153 -12.29 4.96 -8.26
CA PRO A 153 -11.39 5.49 -9.28
C PRO A 153 -10.16 6.17 -8.67
N GLU A 154 -9.04 6.11 -9.39
CA GLU A 154 -7.85 6.91 -9.14
C GLU A 154 -7.76 8.08 -10.11
N HIS A 155 -7.48 9.29 -9.60
CA HIS A 155 -7.41 10.53 -10.38
C HIS A 155 -6.05 11.23 -10.27
N LYS A 156 -4.94 10.48 -10.34
CA LYS A 156 -3.56 10.99 -10.27
C LYS A 156 -3.26 11.73 -8.96
N GLU A 157 -3.86 11.28 -7.88
CA GLU A 157 -3.70 11.83 -6.53
C GLU A 157 -2.86 10.91 -5.63
N SER A 158 -2.04 10.02 -6.21
CA SER A 158 -1.21 9.09 -5.45
C SER A 158 -0.21 9.82 -4.57
N LEU A 159 -0.01 9.31 -3.37
CA LEU A 159 0.95 9.79 -2.38
C LEU A 159 2.00 8.72 -2.08
N CYS A 160 3.20 9.17 -1.77
CA CYS A 160 4.21 8.42 -1.02
C CYS A 160 4.30 9.04 0.38
N PHE A 161 4.56 8.23 1.40
CA PHE A 161 4.69 8.74 2.77
C PHE A 161 6.10 8.47 3.29
N LEU A 162 6.74 9.50 3.82
CA LEU A 162 7.87 9.32 4.72
C LEU A 162 7.32 9.26 6.16
N VAL A 163 7.58 8.17 6.84
CA VAL A 163 7.28 7.98 8.26
C VAL A 163 8.58 8.00 9.03
N GLU A 164 8.72 8.99 9.91
CA GLU A 164 9.87 9.14 10.79
C GLU A 164 9.47 8.79 12.22
N VAL A 165 10.19 7.87 12.85
CA VAL A 165 9.94 7.45 14.24
C VAL A 165 11.22 6.89 14.84
N TYR A 166 11.54 7.28 16.07
CA TYR A 166 12.73 6.83 16.83
C TYR A 166 14.05 6.96 16.07
N GLY A 167 14.18 8.00 15.24
CA GLY A 167 15.36 8.23 14.39
C GLY A 167 15.44 7.36 13.15
N ARG A 168 14.46 6.49 12.89
CA ARG A 168 14.34 5.72 11.66
C ARG A 168 13.46 6.42 10.64
N ARG A 169 13.74 6.20 9.38
CA ARG A 169 13.04 6.77 8.22
C ARG A 169 12.51 5.64 7.35
N ILE A 170 11.19 5.55 7.23
CA ILE A 170 10.49 4.53 6.45
C ILE A 170 9.77 5.22 5.29
N LEU A 171 10.13 4.89 4.06
CA LEU A 171 9.48 5.42 2.87
C LEU A 171 8.45 4.42 2.34
N ILE A 172 7.20 4.84 2.26
CA ILE A 172 6.09 4.04 1.74
C ILE A 172 5.77 4.56 0.34
N ILE A 173 5.93 3.72 -0.66
CA ILE A 173 5.59 4.02 -2.04
C ILE A 173 4.18 3.47 -2.29
N GLY A 174 3.22 4.32 -2.64
CA GLY A 174 1.82 3.91 -2.76
C GLY A 174 1.52 3.04 -3.98
N SER A 175 2.23 3.26 -5.09
CA SER A 175 2.23 2.42 -6.30
C SER A 175 3.69 2.27 -6.74
N LEU A 176 4.05 1.23 -7.50
CA LEU A 176 5.44 1.06 -7.97
C LEU A 176 5.80 2.13 -9.02
N ALA A 177 5.66 3.39 -8.61
CA ALA A 177 5.97 4.56 -9.41
C ALA A 177 6.28 5.77 -8.51
N ILE A 178 7.24 6.58 -8.90
CA ILE A 178 7.58 7.84 -8.24
C ILE A 178 7.55 8.99 -9.24
N ALA A 179 7.21 10.18 -8.78
CA ALA A 179 7.19 11.37 -9.61
C ALA A 179 8.64 11.85 -9.88
N TYR A 180 8.95 12.19 -11.13
CA TYR A 180 10.31 12.60 -11.50
C TYR A 180 10.67 14.02 -11.02
N ASP A 181 9.66 14.85 -10.81
CA ASP A 181 9.73 16.26 -10.39
C ASP A 181 9.73 16.44 -8.86
N VAL A 182 9.94 15.36 -8.11
CA VAL A 182 9.91 15.37 -6.63
C VAL A 182 11.24 14.91 -6.05
N ASP A 183 11.78 15.67 -5.11
CA ASP A 183 12.94 15.26 -4.31
C ASP A 183 12.48 14.39 -3.14
N TYR A 184 12.55 13.08 -3.35
CA TYR A 184 12.26 12.12 -2.29
C TYR A 184 13.46 11.95 -1.35
N PRO A 185 13.21 11.57 -0.10
CA PRO A 185 14.30 11.23 0.82
C PRO A 185 15.09 10.01 0.31
N MET A 186 16.40 10.17 0.21
CA MET A 186 17.34 9.09 -0.12
C MET A 186 17.83 8.39 1.15
N ASP A 187 18.44 7.22 1.00
CA ASP A 187 19.11 6.45 2.07
C ASP A 187 18.20 6.21 3.29
N THR A 188 16.89 6.00 3.04
CA THR A 188 15.95 5.66 4.11
C THR A 188 16.29 4.30 4.71
N ASP A 189 15.94 4.07 5.98
CA ASP A 189 16.25 2.81 6.67
C ASP A 189 15.47 1.65 6.08
N LEU A 190 14.23 1.92 5.60
CA LEU A 190 13.39 0.97 4.90
C LEU A 190 12.56 1.68 3.82
N ALA A 191 12.36 1.02 2.68
CA ALA A 191 11.36 1.42 1.70
C ALA A 191 10.41 0.25 1.38
N LEU A 192 9.11 0.52 1.30
CA LEU A 192 8.08 -0.44 0.91
C LEU A 192 7.82 -0.32 -0.59
N PHE A 193 8.05 -1.41 -1.32
CA PHE A 193 7.92 -1.49 -2.78
C PHE A 193 6.72 -2.37 -3.16
N PRO A 194 5.60 -1.81 -3.61
CA PRO A 194 4.45 -2.57 -4.10
C PRO A 194 4.73 -3.14 -5.49
N TYR A 195 5.10 -4.41 -5.56
CA TYR A 195 5.63 -5.05 -6.77
C TYR A 195 4.52 -5.67 -7.62
N GLN A 196 3.67 -4.82 -8.21
CA GLN A 196 2.58 -5.22 -9.11
C GLN A 196 2.20 -4.10 -10.10
N GLY A 197 1.46 -4.43 -11.16
CA GLY A 197 0.76 -3.48 -12.02
C GLY A 197 1.44 -3.15 -13.35
N SER A 198 2.52 -3.83 -13.75
CA SER A 198 3.21 -3.62 -15.03
C SER A 198 3.85 -4.90 -15.55
N ASP A 199 4.09 -4.99 -16.84
CA ASP A 199 4.93 -6.02 -17.47
C ASP A 199 6.44 -5.70 -17.33
N GLU A 200 6.82 -4.48 -16.94
CA GLU A 200 8.20 -4.02 -16.75
C GLU A 200 8.60 -3.84 -15.28
N LEU A 201 8.01 -4.63 -14.36
CA LEU A 201 8.18 -4.47 -12.91
C LEU A 201 9.64 -4.40 -12.47
N PHE A 202 10.48 -5.30 -12.96
CA PHE A 202 11.90 -5.31 -12.63
C PHE A 202 12.60 -3.99 -12.96
N LYS A 203 12.43 -3.50 -14.19
CA LYS A 203 13.06 -2.26 -14.67
C LYS A 203 12.60 -1.05 -13.85
N ILE A 204 11.30 -1.00 -13.53
CA ILE A 204 10.72 0.10 -12.74
C ILE A 204 11.27 0.06 -11.31
N ALA A 205 11.22 -1.10 -10.64
CA ALA A 205 11.69 -1.25 -9.27
C ALA A 205 13.19 -0.98 -9.14
N ALA A 206 14.02 -1.50 -10.06
CA ALA A 206 15.45 -1.24 -10.12
C ALA A 206 15.74 0.27 -10.33
N GLY A 207 14.97 0.93 -11.19
CA GLY A 207 15.08 2.38 -11.42
C GLY A 207 14.74 3.19 -10.16
N ILE A 208 13.68 2.83 -9.45
CA ILE A 208 13.29 3.44 -8.18
C ILE A 208 14.39 3.23 -7.14
N TYR A 209 14.87 1.99 -6.99
CA TYR A 209 15.95 1.67 -6.06
C TYR A 209 17.21 2.50 -6.34
N ASN A 210 17.64 2.57 -7.59
CA ASN A 210 18.85 3.33 -7.97
C ASN A 210 18.74 4.82 -7.67
N ARG A 211 17.52 5.36 -7.69
CA ARG A 211 17.27 6.77 -7.35
C ARG A 211 17.21 7.02 -5.85
N LEU A 212 16.59 6.12 -5.08
CA LEU A 212 16.29 6.33 -3.66
C LEU A 212 17.34 5.70 -2.74
N LYS A 213 17.97 4.61 -3.15
CA LYS A 213 19.02 3.84 -2.43
C LYS A 213 18.66 3.53 -0.98
N PRO A 214 17.46 3.01 -0.66
CA PRO A 214 17.14 2.64 0.71
C PRO A 214 18.09 1.55 1.21
N LYS A 215 18.38 1.53 2.53
CA LYS A 215 19.23 0.51 3.17
C LYS A 215 18.56 -0.86 3.16
N ALA A 216 17.22 -0.87 3.23
CA ALA A 216 16.42 -2.09 3.14
C ALA A 216 15.17 -1.86 2.29
N VAL A 217 14.67 -2.94 1.66
CA VAL A 217 13.43 -2.95 0.87
C VAL A 217 12.53 -4.05 1.43
N LEU A 218 11.27 -3.71 1.70
CA LEU A 218 10.19 -4.66 1.93
C LEU A 218 9.34 -4.74 0.66
N LEU A 219 9.33 -5.91 0.02
CA LEU A 219 8.45 -6.17 -1.12
C LEU A 219 7.03 -6.42 -0.60
N THR A 220 6.05 -5.77 -1.22
CA THR A 220 4.62 -5.90 -0.94
C THR A 220 3.86 -6.04 -2.25
N HIS A 221 2.57 -6.32 -2.19
CA HIS A 221 1.67 -6.28 -3.35
C HIS A 221 2.04 -7.24 -4.51
N PHE A 222 2.77 -8.30 -4.25
CA PHE A 222 3.11 -9.34 -5.23
C PHE A 222 2.13 -10.53 -5.18
N ASP A 223 1.08 -10.43 -4.38
CA ASP A 223 0.17 -11.48 -3.99
C ASP A 223 -1.14 -11.51 -4.81
N ASN A 224 -1.85 -12.65 -4.79
CA ASN A 224 -3.11 -12.85 -5.51
C ASN A 224 -4.32 -12.64 -4.61
N THR A 225 -4.62 -11.41 -4.27
CA THR A 225 -5.69 -11.04 -3.31
C THR A 225 -7.05 -10.79 -3.92
N PHE A 226 -7.15 -10.49 -5.20
CA PHE A 226 -8.42 -10.20 -5.88
C PHE A 226 -8.55 -10.96 -7.21
N PRO A 227 -8.51 -12.31 -7.15
CA PRO A 227 -8.71 -13.12 -8.35
C PRO A 227 -10.07 -12.85 -9.00
N PRO A 228 -10.18 -12.96 -10.32
CA PRO A 228 -9.17 -13.36 -11.29
C PRO A 228 -8.32 -12.18 -11.82
N PHE A 229 -8.44 -10.96 -11.26
CA PHE A 229 -7.79 -9.74 -11.75
C PHE A 229 -6.38 -9.55 -11.21
N SER A 230 -6.01 -10.20 -10.10
CA SER A 230 -4.64 -10.28 -9.61
C SER A 230 -4.03 -11.66 -9.89
N ALA A 231 -2.72 -11.74 -9.77
CA ALA A 231 -1.94 -12.97 -9.79
C ALA A 231 -0.78 -12.84 -8.80
N GLU A 232 -0.28 -13.96 -8.32
CA GLU A 232 1.00 -13.98 -7.64
C GLU A 232 2.11 -13.64 -8.63
N ILE A 233 2.99 -12.72 -8.26
CA ILE A 233 4.10 -12.23 -9.08
C ILE A 233 5.39 -12.88 -8.59
N ASP A 234 6.17 -13.41 -9.52
CA ASP A 234 7.53 -13.88 -9.23
C ASP A 234 8.43 -12.67 -8.94
N THR A 235 9.05 -12.67 -7.77
CA THR A 235 9.93 -11.60 -7.29
C THR A 235 11.40 -11.98 -7.34
N THR A 236 11.76 -13.15 -7.87
CA THR A 236 13.12 -13.69 -7.83
C THR A 236 14.14 -12.73 -8.43
N ASP A 237 13.88 -12.23 -9.63
CA ASP A 237 14.82 -11.37 -10.36
C ASP A 237 15.09 -10.05 -9.59
N ILE A 238 14.05 -9.43 -9.04
CA ILE A 238 14.22 -8.18 -8.29
C ILE A 238 14.85 -8.44 -6.92
N GLU A 239 14.54 -9.55 -6.25
CA GLU A 239 15.19 -9.92 -5.02
C GLU A 239 16.70 -10.12 -5.23
N ASP A 240 17.11 -10.85 -6.26
CA ASP A 240 18.51 -11.12 -6.58
C ASP A 240 19.28 -9.84 -6.96
N TYR A 241 18.62 -8.92 -7.64
CA TYR A 241 19.18 -7.61 -7.95
C TYR A 241 19.38 -6.77 -6.69
N LEU A 242 18.36 -6.66 -5.85
CA LEU A 242 18.38 -5.82 -4.65
C LEU A 242 19.32 -6.36 -3.57
N LYS A 243 19.38 -7.69 -3.36
CA LYS A 243 20.26 -8.35 -2.35
C LYS A 243 21.75 -8.04 -2.54
N LYS A 244 22.17 -7.61 -3.73
CA LYS A 244 23.55 -7.16 -4.00
C LYS A 244 23.83 -5.77 -3.44
N GLN A 245 22.82 -5.02 -3.01
CA GLN A 245 22.93 -3.59 -2.70
C GLN A 245 22.22 -3.18 -1.41
N ALA A 246 21.23 -3.96 -0.94
CA ALA A 246 20.40 -3.66 0.21
C ALA A 246 19.93 -4.93 0.91
N VAL A 247 19.42 -4.80 2.12
CA VAL A 247 18.67 -5.87 2.78
C VAL A 247 17.28 -5.98 2.13
N VAL A 248 16.86 -7.20 1.78
CA VAL A 248 15.55 -7.45 1.15
C VAL A 248 14.70 -8.29 2.07
N TYR A 249 13.50 -7.80 2.35
CA TYR A 249 12.48 -8.50 3.10
C TYR A 249 11.34 -8.91 2.17
N LYS A 250 10.93 -10.16 2.27
CA LYS A 250 9.71 -10.72 1.69
C LYS A 250 9.03 -11.52 2.78
N LEU A 251 7.94 -11.00 3.29
CA LEU A 251 7.22 -11.57 4.42
C LEU A 251 6.07 -12.47 3.93
N ASN A 252 5.65 -13.39 4.78
CA ASN A 252 4.37 -14.07 4.64
C ASN A 252 3.24 -13.18 5.17
N HIS A 253 1.99 -13.46 4.76
CA HIS A 253 0.83 -12.70 5.22
C HIS A 253 0.67 -12.77 6.76
N GLY A 254 0.62 -11.61 7.40
CA GLY A 254 0.58 -11.46 8.85
C GLY A 254 1.93 -11.57 9.56
N GLU A 255 3.00 -11.83 8.84
CA GLU A 255 4.36 -11.82 9.38
C GLU A 255 4.86 -10.39 9.63
N SER A 256 5.85 -10.27 10.51
CA SER A 256 6.40 -8.97 10.91
C SER A 256 7.92 -9.00 10.89
N LEU A 257 8.51 -7.85 10.59
CA LEU A 257 9.91 -7.55 10.83
C LEU A 257 10.06 -6.47 11.91
N GLU A 258 11.23 -6.41 12.54
CA GLU A 258 11.62 -5.35 13.49
C GLU A 258 12.84 -4.60 12.93
N ILE A 259 12.84 -3.27 13.06
CA ILE A 259 13.95 -2.39 12.66
C ILE A 259 14.34 -1.43 13.78
#